data_763d88ccdb908c427811e003ad4b988a
#
_entry.id   763d88ccdb908c427811e003ad4b988a
#
_cell.length_a   1.000
_cell.length_b   1.000
_cell.length_c   1.000
_cell.angle_alpha   90.00
_cell.angle_beta   90.00
_cell.angle_gamma   90.00
#
_symmetry.space_group_name_H-M   'P 1'
#
loop_
_entity.id
_entity.type
_entity.pdbx_description
1 polymer ?
#
loop_
_entity_poly.entity_id
_entity_poly.type
_entity_poly.pdbx_seq_one_letter_code
_entity_poly.pdbx_strand_id
1 'polypeptide(L)'
;MAEKPSDHAAERARLIELIKSRSFQEGPAFKLASGKTSTFYFNMKPTMLDSEGAYLIASLILDQLEGIDADLIGGLEMGAVPIASSVAAIAHTRGRKLPAFFVRKQAKEHGTQALVEGLPKGDSMSGKKVVIVEDVTTTGGSALKAAQALKAKGAMIVRVITVVDRLDGADETFAKAGLEFVPLLTLADFRS
;
A
#
# COMPACT_ATOMS: atom_id res chain seq x y z
N MET A 1 -7.03 21.27 15.39
CA MET A 1 -5.71 21.32 16.04
C MET A 1 -4.74 20.66 15.06
N ALA A 2 -3.76 21.41 14.54
CA ALA A 2 -2.72 20.84 13.70
C ALA A 2 -1.82 19.96 14.58
N GLU A 3 -1.71 18.66 14.26
CA GLU A 3 -0.78 17.75 14.91
C GLU A 3 0.67 18.22 14.66
N LYS A 4 1.49 18.08 15.68
CA LYS A 4 2.89 18.55 15.67
C LYS A 4 3.77 17.62 14.80
N PRO A 5 4.76 18.16 14.04
CA PRO A 5 5.69 17.38 13.21
C PRO A 5 6.60 16.41 13.97
N SER A 6 6.56 16.38 15.30
CA SER A 6 7.46 15.57 16.14
C SER A 6 6.99 14.12 16.38
N ASP A 7 5.82 13.73 15.87
CA ASP A 7 5.23 12.41 16.16
C ASP A 7 5.59 11.32 15.14
N HIS A 8 5.97 11.69 13.90
CA HIS A 8 6.23 10.72 12.83
C HIS A 8 7.36 9.73 13.13
N ALA A 9 8.42 10.16 13.79
CA ALA A 9 9.53 9.28 14.16
C ALA A 9 9.09 8.26 15.24
N ALA A 10 8.28 8.70 16.21
CA ALA A 10 7.73 7.84 17.25
C ALA A 10 6.71 6.84 16.67
N GLU A 11 5.80 7.28 15.81
CA GLU A 11 4.84 6.42 15.12
C GLU A 11 5.55 5.39 14.23
N ARG A 12 6.59 5.80 13.50
CA ARG A 12 7.40 4.90 12.68
C ARG A 12 8.12 3.85 13.53
N ALA A 13 8.75 4.25 14.62
CA ALA A 13 9.42 3.32 15.55
C ALA A 13 8.40 2.32 16.14
N ARG A 14 7.23 2.80 16.56
CA ARG A 14 6.17 1.96 17.09
C ARG A 14 5.64 0.97 16.07
N LEU A 15 5.46 1.38 14.81
CA LEU A 15 5.06 0.46 13.72
C LEU A 15 6.11 -0.63 13.50
N ILE A 16 7.40 -0.32 13.55
CA ILE A 16 8.48 -1.31 13.45
C ILE A 16 8.36 -2.37 14.56
N GLU A 17 8.14 -1.95 15.82
CA GLU A 17 7.96 -2.86 16.95
C GLU A 17 6.75 -3.80 16.74
N LEU A 18 5.61 -3.25 16.30
CA LEU A 18 4.41 -4.04 16.02
C LEU A 18 4.64 -5.05 14.90
N ILE A 19 5.29 -4.65 13.81
CA ILE A 19 5.60 -5.56 12.71
C ILE A 19 6.59 -6.64 13.17
N LYS A 20 7.65 -6.27 13.92
CA LYS A 20 8.60 -7.25 14.48
C LYS A 20 7.90 -8.31 15.32
N SER A 21 6.97 -7.90 16.17
CA SER A 21 6.30 -8.82 17.09
C SER A 21 5.19 -9.65 16.46
N ARG A 22 4.54 -9.18 15.39
CA ARG A 22 3.30 -9.80 14.86
C ARG A 22 3.41 -10.33 13.45
N SER A 23 4.26 -9.74 12.62
CA SER A 23 4.23 -9.91 11.16
C SER A 23 5.56 -10.31 10.55
N PHE A 24 6.67 -10.08 11.22
CA PHE A 24 8.00 -10.46 10.76
C PHE A 24 8.45 -11.78 11.37
N GLN A 25 8.96 -12.68 10.53
CA GLN A 25 9.48 -13.97 10.96
C GLN A 25 10.81 -14.24 10.29
N GLU A 26 11.81 -14.65 11.07
CA GLU A 26 13.08 -15.18 10.58
C GLU A 26 13.11 -16.71 10.77
N GLY A 27 13.71 -17.41 9.81
CA GLY A 27 13.77 -18.86 9.87
C GLY A 27 14.67 -19.42 8.76
N PRO A 28 14.95 -20.74 8.79
CA PRO A 28 15.93 -21.36 7.92
C PRO A 28 15.57 -21.31 6.43
N ALA A 29 14.28 -21.37 6.08
CA ALA A 29 13.80 -21.26 4.71
C ALA A 29 12.29 -21.03 4.64
N PHE A 30 11.87 -19.95 3.99
CA PHE A 30 10.48 -19.69 3.61
C PHE A 30 10.36 -19.74 2.08
N LYS A 31 9.41 -20.52 1.56
CA LYS A 31 9.11 -20.55 0.13
C LYS A 31 8.17 -19.39 -0.20
N LEU A 32 8.62 -18.44 -1.01
CA LEU A 32 7.82 -17.29 -1.43
C LEU A 32 6.87 -17.64 -2.57
N ALA A 33 5.84 -16.82 -2.79
CA ALA A 33 4.92 -16.94 -3.93
C ALA A 33 5.63 -16.86 -5.29
N SER A 34 6.80 -16.18 -5.34
CA SER A 34 7.67 -16.12 -6.53
C SER A 34 8.44 -17.43 -6.81
N GLY A 35 8.34 -18.45 -5.93
CA GLY A 35 9.13 -19.68 -5.99
C GLY A 35 10.54 -19.57 -5.39
N LYS A 36 11.00 -18.37 -5.04
CA LYS A 36 12.30 -18.16 -4.37
C LYS A 36 12.24 -18.57 -2.90
N THR A 37 13.39 -18.96 -2.35
CA THR A 37 13.57 -19.21 -0.91
C THR A 37 14.08 -17.95 -0.22
N SER A 38 13.58 -17.66 0.98
CA SER A 38 14.01 -16.54 1.81
C SER A 38 14.23 -17.00 3.25
N THR A 39 15.16 -16.37 3.96
CA THR A 39 15.39 -16.59 5.39
C THR A 39 14.46 -15.74 6.28
N PHE A 40 13.55 -14.97 5.68
CA PHE A 40 12.58 -14.16 6.40
C PHE A 40 11.26 -14.08 5.62
N TYR A 41 10.19 -13.80 6.35
CA TYR A 41 8.85 -13.68 5.81
C TYR A 41 8.08 -12.56 6.51
N PHE A 42 7.33 -11.77 5.74
CA PHE A 42 6.39 -10.78 6.26
C PHE A 42 4.96 -11.26 6.01
N ASN A 43 4.22 -11.52 7.07
CA ASN A 43 2.76 -11.66 7.03
C ASN A 43 2.14 -10.41 7.64
N MET A 44 1.80 -9.45 6.81
CA MET A 44 1.32 -8.14 7.30
C MET A 44 -0.11 -8.16 7.85
N LYS A 45 -0.88 -9.22 7.60
CA LYS A 45 -2.29 -9.30 8.03
C LYS A 45 -2.48 -9.08 9.54
N PRO A 46 -1.69 -9.68 10.45
CA PRO A 46 -1.85 -9.42 11.89
C PRO A 46 -1.63 -7.96 12.28
N THR A 47 -0.76 -7.23 11.61
CA THR A 47 -0.53 -5.79 11.87
C THR A 47 -1.58 -4.91 11.17
N MET A 48 -1.89 -5.18 9.90
CA MET A 48 -2.85 -4.38 9.14
C MET A 48 -4.29 -4.47 9.66
N LEU A 49 -4.65 -5.57 10.32
CA LEU A 49 -5.98 -5.81 10.89
C LEU A 49 -6.05 -5.51 12.38
N ASP A 50 -4.94 -5.13 13.01
CA ASP A 50 -4.90 -4.60 14.37
C ASP A 50 -5.24 -3.11 14.37
N SER A 51 -5.96 -2.65 15.40
CA SER A 51 -6.42 -1.25 15.47
C SER A 51 -5.27 -0.24 15.51
N GLU A 52 -4.22 -0.50 16.31
CA GLU A 52 -3.05 0.36 16.41
C GLU A 52 -2.21 0.29 15.11
N GLY A 53 -1.97 -0.92 14.61
CA GLY A 53 -1.22 -1.12 13.38
C GLY A 53 -1.88 -0.48 12.17
N ALA A 54 -3.21 -0.63 12.02
CA ALA A 54 -3.98 0.01 10.97
C ALA A 54 -3.92 1.55 11.05
N TYR A 55 -4.04 2.10 12.27
CA TYR A 55 -3.94 3.54 12.52
C TYR A 55 -2.55 4.08 12.13
N LEU A 56 -1.47 3.45 12.61
CA LEU A 56 -0.10 3.88 12.34
C LEU A 56 0.24 3.83 10.84
N ILE A 57 -0.14 2.74 10.16
CA ILE A 57 0.05 2.63 8.70
C ILE A 57 -0.69 3.74 7.98
N ALA A 58 -1.97 3.98 8.32
CA ALA A 58 -2.78 4.99 7.67
C ALA A 58 -2.25 6.41 7.92
N SER A 59 -1.83 6.72 9.15
CA SER A 59 -1.25 8.00 9.52
C SER A 59 0.01 8.28 8.72
N LEU A 60 0.98 7.35 8.73
CA LEU A 60 2.24 7.51 8.01
C LEU A 60 2.04 7.62 6.48
N ILE A 61 1.06 6.90 5.90
CA ILE A 61 0.73 7.06 4.49
C ILE A 61 0.18 8.45 4.21
N LEU A 62 -0.72 8.96 5.04
CA LEU A 62 -1.30 10.30 4.86
C LEU A 62 -0.25 11.39 4.96
N ASP A 63 0.75 11.22 5.82
CA ASP A 63 1.88 12.15 5.95
C ASP A 63 2.75 12.15 4.67
N GLN A 64 2.97 10.97 4.07
CA GLN A 64 3.64 10.87 2.76
C GLN A 64 2.81 11.49 1.63
N LEU A 65 1.54 11.78 1.85
CA LEU A 65 0.64 12.41 0.90
C LEU A 65 0.40 13.90 1.16
N GLU A 66 1.12 14.52 2.11
CA GLU A 66 1.07 15.97 2.29
C GLU A 66 1.51 16.69 1.02
N GLY A 67 0.71 17.68 0.58
CA GLY A 67 0.95 18.41 -0.66
C GLY A 67 0.72 17.62 -1.96
N ILE A 68 0.38 16.33 -1.87
CA ILE A 68 0.07 15.50 -3.05
C ILE A 68 -1.43 15.57 -3.33
N ASP A 69 -1.77 16.00 -4.53
CA ASP A 69 -3.14 15.99 -5.02
C ASP A 69 -3.50 14.58 -5.51
N ALA A 70 -4.39 13.91 -4.79
CA ALA A 70 -4.87 12.57 -5.08
C ALA A 70 -6.38 12.46 -4.86
N ASP A 71 -7.07 11.84 -5.83
CA ASP A 71 -8.51 11.62 -5.80
C ASP A 71 -8.89 10.30 -5.12
N LEU A 72 -8.03 9.27 -5.26
CA LEU A 72 -8.32 7.90 -4.85
C LEU A 72 -7.07 7.20 -4.32
N ILE A 73 -7.27 6.27 -3.39
CA ILE A 73 -6.22 5.40 -2.87
C ILE A 73 -6.64 3.93 -2.95
N GLY A 74 -5.73 3.05 -3.37
CA GLY A 74 -6.03 1.61 -3.45
C GLY A 74 -4.88 0.81 -4.05
N GLY A 75 -5.13 -0.44 -4.41
CA GLY A 75 -4.11 -1.32 -4.98
C GLY A 75 -4.66 -2.71 -5.24
N LEU A 76 -3.77 -3.69 -5.46
CA LEU A 76 -4.17 -5.05 -5.76
C LEU A 76 -4.70 -5.77 -4.51
N GLU A 77 -5.85 -6.46 -4.65
CA GLU A 77 -6.35 -7.33 -3.58
C GLU A 77 -5.33 -8.44 -3.25
N MET A 78 -5.20 -8.94 -2.00
CA MET A 78 -5.92 -8.53 -0.79
C MET A 78 -5.10 -7.53 0.04
N GLY A 79 -3.77 -7.43 -0.16
CA GLY A 79 -2.86 -6.64 0.68
C GLY A 79 -3.24 -5.16 0.76
N ALA A 80 -3.62 -4.56 -0.37
CA ALA A 80 -4.00 -3.15 -0.41
C ALA A 80 -5.33 -2.83 0.28
N VAL A 81 -6.27 -3.79 0.38
CA VAL A 81 -7.64 -3.51 0.84
C VAL A 81 -7.71 -2.97 2.27
N PRO A 82 -7.11 -3.65 3.29
CA PRO A 82 -7.12 -3.13 4.66
C PRO A 82 -6.44 -1.75 4.77
N ILE A 83 -5.32 -1.56 4.07
CA ILE A 83 -4.55 -0.33 4.08
C ILE A 83 -5.39 0.82 3.53
N ALA A 84 -5.92 0.66 2.31
CA ALA A 84 -6.71 1.70 1.65
C ALA A 84 -7.97 2.07 2.44
N SER A 85 -8.64 1.08 3.04
CA SER A 85 -9.81 1.29 3.88
C SER A 85 -9.48 2.10 5.13
N SER A 86 -8.38 1.78 5.81
CA SER A 86 -7.94 2.51 7.00
C SER A 86 -7.50 3.94 6.64
N VAL A 87 -6.74 4.11 5.54
CA VAL A 87 -6.34 5.43 5.07
C VAL A 87 -7.56 6.30 4.74
N ALA A 88 -8.57 5.76 4.05
CA ALA A 88 -9.78 6.52 3.72
C ALA A 88 -10.52 6.98 4.97
N ALA A 89 -10.62 6.12 6.00
CA ALA A 89 -11.25 6.45 7.27
C ALA A 89 -10.48 7.55 8.03
N ILE A 90 -9.16 7.43 8.17
CA ILE A 90 -8.33 8.42 8.85
C ILE A 90 -8.24 9.73 8.05
N ALA A 91 -8.18 9.66 6.72
CA ALA A 91 -8.25 10.86 5.86
C ALA A 91 -9.50 11.69 6.16
N HIS A 92 -10.66 11.04 6.31
CA HIS A 92 -11.92 11.72 6.66
C HIS A 92 -11.81 12.47 8.00
N THR A 93 -11.23 11.87 9.03
CA THR A 93 -11.05 12.52 10.35
C THR A 93 -10.09 13.72 10.29
N ARG A 94 -9.15 13.70 9.33
CA ARG A 94 -8.23 14.82 9.03
C ARG A 94 -8.83 15.85 8.04
N GLY A 95 -10.12 15.74 7.69
CA GLY A 95 -10.81 16.66 6.77
C GLY A 95 -10.44 16.46 5.30
N ARG A 96 -9.75 15.39 4.93
CA ARG A 96 -9.34 15.07 3.57
C ARG A 96 -10.30 14.06 2.93
N LYS A 97 -10.79 14.36 1.73
CA LYS A 97 -11.57 13.40 0.93
C LYS A 97 -10.62 12.55 0.10
N LEU A 98 -10.44 11.27 0.48
CA LEU A 98 -9.59 10.31 -0.21
C LEU A 98 -10.26 8.92 -0.17
N PRO A 99 -11.27 8.66 -1.01
CA PRO A 99 -11.97 7.38 -1.02
C PRO A 99 -11.09 6.23 -1.51
N ALA A 100 -11.36 5.03 -1.00
CA ALA A 100 -10.63 3.82 -1.30
C ALA A 100 -11.25 3.05 -2.48
N PHE A 101 -10.40 2.32 -3.20
CA PHE A 101 -10.77 1.31 -4.20
C PHE A 101 -9.84 0.11 -4.08
N PHE A 102 -10.13 -0.97 -4.81
CA PHE A 102 -9.15 -2.04 -5.02
C PHE A 102 -9.22 -2.63 -6.43
N VAL A 103 -8.12 -3.21 -6.87
CA VAL A 103 -7.99 -3.93 -8.14
C VAL A 103 -8.02 -5.42 -7.83
N ARG A 104 -8.88 -6.15 -8.52
CA ARG A 104 -8.97 -7.61 -8.39
C ARG A 104 -7.84 -8.30 -9.13
N LYS A 105 -7.39 -9.44 -8.60
CA LYS A 105 -6.41 -10.31 -9.30
C LYS A 105 -6.99 -10.92 -10.56
N GLN A 106 -8.29 -11.21 -10.55
CA GLN A 106 -9.04 -11.78 -11.67
C GLN A 106 -10.38 -11.05 -11.81
N ALA A 107 -10.85 -10.90 -13.06
CA ALA A 107 -12.19 -10.38 -13.31
C ALA A 107 -13.25 -11.34 -12.74
N LYS A 108 -14.40 -10.80 -12.34
CA LYS A 108 -15.54 -11.64 -11.90
C LYS A 108 -16.01 -12.51 -13.05
N GLU A 109 -16.29 -13.76 -12.77
CA GLU A 109 -16.94 -14.68 -13.75
C GLU A 109 -18.37 -14.28 -14.06
N HIS A 110 -19.06 -13.60 -13.10
CA HIS A 110 -20.43 -13.13 -13.22
C HIS A 110 -20.54 -11.65 -12.81
N GLY A 111 -21.47 -10.92 -13.44
CA GLY A 111 -21.73 -9.51 -13.16
C GLY A 111 -20.95 -8.55 -14.07
N THR A 112 -20.55 -7.39 -13.56
CA THR A 112 -19.95 -6.29 -14.35
C THR A 112 -18.55 -6.55 -14.90
N GLN A 113 -17.94 -7.71 -14.65
CA GLN A 113 -16.53 -8.05 -15.01
C GLN A 113 -15.50 -6.96 -14.63
N ALA A 114 -15.87 -6.10 -13.69
CA ALA A 114 -15.03 -4.98 -13.29
C ALA A 114 -13.78 -5.47 -12.53
N LEU A 115 -12.61 -5.09 -13.03
CA LEU A 115 -11.34 -5.31 -12.32
C LEU A 115 -11.16 -4.33 -11.16
N VAL A 116 -11.84 -3.19 -11.18
CA VAL A 116 -11.75 -2.14 -10.16
C VAL A 116 -13.06 -2.09 -9.39
N GLU A 117 -12.98 -2.17 -8.09
CA GLU A 117 -14.10 -2.16 -7.16
C GLU A 117 -13.97 -0.98 -6.18
N GLY A 118 -15.10 -0.52 -5.63
CA GLY A 118 -15.15 0.56 -4.63
C GLY A 118 -15.56 1.92 -5.18
N LEU A 119 -15.69 2.08 -6.50
CA LEU A 119 -16.19 3.33 -7.07
C LEU A 119 -17.72 3.41 -6.96
N PRO A 120 -18.29 4.61 -6.70
CA PRO A 120 -19.71 4.85 -6.80
C PRO A 120 -20.25 4.48 -8.20
N LYS A 121 -21.55 4.14 -8.27
CA LYS A 121 -22.20 3.82 -9.54
C LYS A 121 -22.12 5.02 -10.49
N GLY A 122 -21.59 4.78 -11.69
CA GLY A 122 -21.44 5.82 -12.71
C GLY A 122 -20.09 6.54 -12.69
N ASP A 123 -19.27 6.35 -11.64
CA ASP A 123 -17.92 6.88 -11.60
C ASP A 123 -16.95 6.02 -12.43
N SER A 124 -15.86 6.68 -12.88
CA SER A 124 -14.80 6.04 -13.65
C SER A 124 -13.42 6.44 -13.13
N MET A 125 -12.40 5.68 -13.54
CA MET A 125 -10.99 5.98 -13.25
C MET A 125 -10.42 7.07 -14.18
N SER A 126 -11.11 7.41 -15.25
CA SER A 126 -10.61 8.36 -16.25
C SER A 126 -10.32 9.74 -15.65
N GLY A 127 -9.11 10.23 -15.84
CA GLY A 127 -8.63 11.50 -15.32
C GLY A 127 -8.37 11.54 -13.81
N LYS A 128 -8.60 10.46 -13.05
CA LYS A 128 -8.37 10.42 -11.61
C LYS A 128 -6.89 10.29 -11.27
N LYS A 129 -6.45 11.06 -10.28
CA LYS A 129 -5.12 10.97 -9.65
C LYS A 129 -5.16 9.92 -8.56
N VAL A 130 -4.37 8.87 -8.72
CA VAL A 130 -4.46 7.66 -7.91
C VAL A 130 -3.17 7.38 -7.17
N VAL A 131 -3.26 7.09 -5.88
CA VAL A 131 -2.18 6.52 -5.08
C VAL A 131 -2.37 5.00 -5.01
N ILE A 132 -1.31 4.25 -5.34
CA ILE A 132 -1.28 2.79 -5.17
C ILE A 132 -0.63 2.47 -3.84
N VAL A 133 -1.24 1.56 -3.07
CA VAL A 133 -0.68 1.03 -1.82
C VAL A 133 -0.46 -0.48 -1.92
N GLU A 134 0.59 -0.95 -1.24
CA GLU A 134 0.95 -2.38 -1.13
C GLU A 134 1.38 -2.67 0.32
N ASP A 135 1.16 -3.88 0.79
CA ASP A 135 1.59 -4.30 2.13
C ASP A 135 3.09 -4.61 2.17
N VAL A 136 3.55 -5.47 1.28
CA VAL A 136 4.97 -5.85 1.15
C VAL A 136 5.36 -5.88 -0.31
N THR A 137 6.36 -5.11 -0.64
CA THR A 137 6.93 -5.10 -2.00
C THR A 137 8.21 -5.93 -2.05
N THR A 138 8.29 -6.85 -3.00
CA THR A 138 9.50 -7.57 -3.40
C THR A 138 10.11 -6.90 -4.63
N THR A 139 9.67 -7.29 -5.80
CA THR A 139 10.10 -6.73 -7.09
C THR A 139 9.17 -5.66 -7.64
N GLY A 140 8.07 -5.33 -6.94
CA GLY A 140 7.07 -4.36 -7.41
C GLY A 140 6.05 -4.88 -8.43
N GLY A 141 6.13 -6.16 -8.81
CA GLY A 141 5.29 -6.69 -9.89
C GLY A 141 3.79 -6.61 -9.67
N SER A 142 3.32 -6.77 -8.42
CA SER A 142 1.89 -6.67 -8.06
C SER A 142 1.35 -5.25 -8.26
N ALA A 143 2.03 -4.28 -7.66
CA ALA A 143 1.64 -2.87 -7.78
C ALA A 143 1.78 -2.36 -9.21
N LEU A 144 2.79 -2.83 -9.97
CA LEU A 144 2.95 -2.49 -11.38
C LEU A 144 1.77 -3.01 -12.23
N LYS A 145 1.29 -4.24 -11.98
CA LYS A 145 0.08 -4.77 -12.64
C LYS A 145 -1.15 -3.91 -12.32
N ALA A 146 -1.33 -3.51 -11.06
CA ALA A 146 -2.40 -2.60 -10.68
C ALA A 146 -2.27 -1.26 -11.41
N ALA A 147 -1.07 -0.67 -11.45
CA ALA A 147 -0.80 0.58 -12.16
C ALA A 147 -1.14 0.51 -13.66
N GLN A 148 -0.74 -0.58 -14.32
CA GLN A 148 -1.05 -0.81 -15.74
C GLN A 148 -2.56 -0.92 -15.98
N ALA A 149 -3.28 -1.69 -15.15
CA ALA A 149 -4.73 -1.84 -15.25
C ALA A 149 -5.47 -0.50 -15.04
N LEU A 150 -5.00 0.34 -14.12
CA LEU A 150 -5.56 1.66 -13.84
C LEU A 150 -5.25 2.66 -14.95
N LYS A 151 -4.00 2.70 -15.44
CA LYS A 151 -3.60 3.53 -16.60
C LYS A 151 -4.43 3.19 -17.86
N ALA A 152 -4.69 1.91 -18.09
CA ALA A 152 -5.55 1.46 -19.21
C ALA A 152 -7.01 1.96 -19.08
N LYS A 153 -7.43 2.35 -17.87
CA LYS A 153 -8.74 2.99 -17.61
C LYS A 153 -8.66 4.52 -17.54
N GLY A 154 -7.54 5.12 -17.92
CA GLY A 154 -7.34 6.56 -17.97
C GLY A 154 -6.93 7.20 -16.64
N ALA A 155 -6.57 6.43 -15.61
CA ALA A 155 -6.09 6.97 -14.35
C ALA A 155 -4.62 7.46 -14.47
N MET A 156 -4.29 8.48 -13.68
CA MET A 156 -2.93 8.97 -13.48
C MET A 156 -2.39 8.45 -12.15
N ILE A 157 -1.34 7.65 -12.18
CA ILE A 157 -0.70 7.16 -10.95
C ILE A 157 0.27 8.24 -10.46
N VAL A 158 -0.02 8.81 -9.30
CA VAL A 158 0.78 9.91 -8.73
C VAL A 158 1.84 9.42 -7.76
N ARG A 159 1.61 8.26 -7.10
CA ARG A 159 2.58 7.66 -6.18
C ARG A 159 2.27 6.19 -5.94
N VAL A 160 3.30 5.39 -5.70
CA VAL A 160 3.20 4.02 -5.16
C VAL A 160 3.81 4.03 -3.76
N ILE A 161 3.04 3.62 -2.75
CA ILE A 161 3.50 3.54 -1.36
C ILE A 161 3.41 2.09 -0.90
N THR A 162 4.49 1.57 -0.33
CA THR A 162 4.48 0.25 0.33
C THR A 162 4.72 0.39 1.83
N VAL A 163 4.11 -0.47 2.63
CA VAL A 163 4.39 -0.50 4.06
C VAL A 163 5.80 -1.02 4.31
N VAL A 164 6.19 -2.13 3.67
CA VAL A 164 7.55 -2.69 3.79
C VAL A 164 8.13 -2.99 2.40
N ASP A 165 9.25 -2.37 2.09
CA ASP A 165 10.08 -2.77 0.94
C ASP A 165 11.13 -3.80 1.38
N ARG A 166 11.18 -4.92 0.69
CA ARG A 166 12.15 -6.00 0.93
C ARG A 166 13.52 -5.74 0.31
N LEU A 167 13.67 -4.66 -0.44
CA LEU A 167 14.89 -4.30 -1.18
C LEU A 167 15.28 -5.35 -2.25
N ASP A 168 14.29 -5.98 -2.88
CA ASP A 168 14.46 -7.00 -3.93
C ASP A 168 14.34 -6.40 -5.36
N GLY A 169 14.63 -5.09 -5.55
CA GLY A 169 14.67 -4.42 -6.86
C GLY A 169 13.37 -3.68 -7.26
N ALA A 170 12.51 -3.33 -6.30
CA ALA A 170 11.28 -2.58 -6.57
C ALA A 170 11.58 -1.16 -7.09
N ASP A 171 12.58 -0.47 -6.52
CA ASP A 171 12.98 0.88 -6.95
C ASP A 171 13.28 0.94 -8.45
N GLU A 172 14.08 -0.01 -8.95
CA GLU A 172 14.38 -0.06 -10.38
C GLU A 172 13.15 -0.36 -11.23
N THR A 173 12.25 -1.23 -10.74
CA THR A 173 11.03 -1.59 -11.43
C THR A 173 10.12 -0.37 -11.61
N PHE A 174 9.91 0.39 -10.54
CA PHE A 174 9.05 1.58 -10.58
C PHE A 174 9.70 2.74 -11.33
N ALA A 175 11.02 2.95 -11.17
CA ALA A 175 11.76 3.95 -11.93
C ALA A 175 11.66 3.72 -13.45
N LYS A 176 11.84 2.47 -13.91
CA LYS A 176 11.66 2.10 -15.33
C LYS A 176 10.23 2.33 -15.84
N ALA A 177 9.23 2.23 -14.96
CA ALA A 177 7.82 2.48 -15.27
C ALA A 177 7.41 3.96 -15.17
N GLY A 178 8.34 4.86 -14.78
CA GLY A 178 8.08 6.27 -14.54
C GLY A 178 7.10 6.51 -13.38
N LEU A 179 7.21 5.70 -12.32
CA LEU A 179 6.36 5.77 -11.12
C LEU A 179 7.21 6.17 -9.92
N GLU A 180 6.72 7.16 -9.15
CA GLU A 180 7.32 7.51 -7.87
C GLU A 180 7.01 6.40 -6.84
N PHE A 181 8.04 5.86 -6.20
CA PHE A 181 7.93 4.81 -5.19
C PHE A 181 8.43 5.29 -3.83
N VAL A 182 7.62 5.08 -2.80
CA VAL A 182 7.92 5.51 -1.43
C VAL A 182 7.62 4.37 -0.46
N PRO A 183 8.64 3.69 0.09
CA PRO A 183 8.45 2.76 1.19
C PRO A 183 8.31 3.52 2.51
N LEU A 184 7.38 3.10 3.39
CA LEU A 184 7.33 3.57 4.77
C LEU A 184 8.49 2.98 5.58
N LEU A 185 8.75 1.69 5.37
CA LEU A 185 9.79 0.89 6.02
C LEU A 185 10.50 0.05 4.98
N THR A 186 11.72 -0.35 5.30
CA THR A 186 12.51 -1.27 4.48
C THR A 186 12.93 -2.49 5.30
N LEU A 187 13.42 -3.53 4.65
CA LEU A 187 13.99 -4.70 5.32
C LEU A 187 15.11 -4.34 6.31
N ALA A 188 15.86 -3.26 6.04
CA ALA A 188 16.94 -2.81 6.92
C ALA A 188 16.44 -2.42 8.34
N ASP A 189 15.20 -1.92 8.47
CA ASP A 189 14.59 -1.56 9.74
C ASP A 189 14.33 -2.76 10.68
N PHE A 190 14.36 -3.98 10.13
CA PHE A 190 14.06 -5.22 10.86
C PHE A 190 15.29 -6.05 11.19
N ARG A 191 16.42 -5.77 10.54
CA ARG A 191 17.67 -6.52 10.66
C ARG A 191 18.77 -5.78 11.42
N SER A 192 18.41 -4.71 12.12
CA SER A 192 19.34 -3.96 12.98
C SER A 192 19.42 -4.57 14.37
#